data_7981e2dfea7262b07db08045baaad9c2
#
_entry.id   7981e2dfea7262b07db08045baaad9c2
#
_cell.length_a   1.000
_cell.length_b   1.000
_cell.length_c   1.000
_cell.angle_alpha   90.00
_cell.angle_beta   90.00
_cell.angle_gamma   90.00
#
_symmetry.space_group_name_H-M   'P 1'
#
loop_
_entity.id
_entity.type
_entity.pdbx_description
1 polymer ?
#
loop_
_entity_poly.entity_id
_entity_poly.type
_entity_poly.pdbx_seq_one_letter_code
_entity_poly.pdbx_strand_id
1 'polypeptide(L)'
;MRNRILGAMLLGLLCCASLAAQQAQFVSYIGDFYVLPGREEEFLNLVKKYDEPVLNQLMAEGAVLAWGVDVPILHLEGAPTHMIWWGVPDMGAFDKVLAAFEAAEKKWADEYAKLADEARRKRQAPQKSAMEQWLDAMDASRHRDWLLRTQVSNYTTTTPSADTKPYSWVTMFHVKPGKGSEFRQLFDRYAKPTYDRLVADGVIIGYEVSVEEAKSTDAFTHCVWLVLPDLGAREKVRSAFIALNESRAPEAREAIEHLFLGTIDPAATRTFVQRTIYWKLPPKWQGSGPEGTARRPGLQPGTRSAVPKRGLDLKGFNP
;
A
#
# COMPACT_ATOMS: atom_id res chain seq x y z
N MET A 1 47.97 22.08 -21.89
CA MET A 1 47.10 22.25 -20.71
C MET A 1 45.60 22.27 -21.02
N ARG A 2 45.17 22.66 -22.22
CA ARG A 2 43.72 22.79 -22.61
C ARG A 2 42.91 21.47 -22.73
N ASN A 3 43.59 20.34 -23.05
CA ASN A 3 42.91 19.04 -23.22
C ASN A 3 42.68 18.25 -21.93
N ARG A 4 43.28 18.65 -20.79
CA ARG A 4 43.04 18.00 -19.47
C ARG A 4 41.81 18.54 -18.75
N ILE A 5 41.37 19.76 -19.09
CA ILE A 5 40.19 20.40 -18.48
C ILE A 5 38.91 19.87 -19.12
N LEU A 6 38.91 19.56 -20.42
CA LEU A 6 37.73 18.96 -21.11
C LEU A 6 37.43 17.52 -20.60
N GLY A 7 38.47 16.74 -20.29
CA GLY A 7 38.28 15.40 -19.77
C GLY A 7 37.66 15.35 -18.37
N ALA A 8 38.01 16.32 -17.50
CA ALA A 8 37.46 16.40 -16.16
C ALA A 8 36.00 16.91 -16.15
N MET A 9 35.60 17.77 -17.08
CA MET A 9 34.19 18.20 -17.23
C MET A 9 33.28 17.08 -17.77
N LEU A 10 33.77 16.23 -18.68
CA LEU A 10 32.99 15.10 -19.21
C LEU A 10 32.79 13.99 -18.15
N LEU A 11 33.82 13.75 -17.31
CA LEU A 11 33.65 12.77 -16.20
C LEU A 11 32.70 13.29 -15.12
N GLY A 12 32.68 14.59 -14.84
CA GLY A 12 31.77 15.21 -13.88
C GLY A 12 30.31 15.15 -14.33
N LEU A 13 30.04 15.29 -15.64
CA LEU A 13 28.71 15.18 -16.22
C LEU A 13 28.17 13.73 -16.26
N LEU A 14 29.05 12.73 -16.41
CA LEU A 14 28.68 11.31 -16.33
C LEU A 14 28.38 10.82 -14.90
N CYS A 15 29.01 11.41 -13.89
CA CYS A 15 28.69 11.11 -12.47
C CYS A 15 27.37 11.76 -12.01
N CYS A 16 26.93 12.87 -12.62
CA CYS A 16 25.64 13.50 -12.28
C CYS A 16 24.43 12.81 -12.93
N ALA A 17 24.64 12.01 -13.99
CA ALA A 17 23.55 11.31 -14.67
C ALA A 17 23.09 10.02 -13.96
N SER A 18 23.84 9.53 -12.99
CA SER A 18 23.48 8.32 -12.19
C SER A 18 22.78 8.63 -10.86
N LEU A 19 22.42 9.87 -10.60
CA LEU A 19 21.38 10.23 -9.60
C LEU A 19 19.97 10.07 -10.21
N ALA A 20 19.80 9.02 -11.08
CA ALA A 20 18.52 8.63 -11.60
C ALA A 20 17.59 8.32 -10.42
N ALA A 21 16.62 9.18 -10.25
CA ALA A 21 15.35 8.99 -9.57
C ALA A 21 15.29 7.69 -8.73
N GLN A 22 15.78 7.77 -7.52
CA GLN A 22 15.49 6.76 -6.50
C GLN A 22 13.96 6.84 -6.34
N GLN A 23 13.24 5.91 -6.98
CA GLN A 23 11.79 5.81 -6.85
C GLN A 23 11.47 5.84 -5.36
N ALA A 24 10.53 6.69 -4.98
CA ALA A 24 10.15 6.83 -3.59
C ALA A 24 9.67 5.45 -3.09
N GLN A 25 10.50 4.80 -2.28
CA GLN A 25 10.11 3.59 -1.58
C GLN A 25 9.22 4.03 -0.44
N PHE A 26 8.06 3.44 -0.33
CA PHE A 26 7.15 3.66 0.78
C PHE A 26 6.74 2.31 1.38
N VAL A 27 6.13 2.36 2.55
CA VAL A 27 5.64 1.18 3.25
C VAL A 27 4.11 1.26 3.26
N SER A 28 3.47 0.15 2.92
CA SER A 28 2.01 0.02 2.95
C SER A 28 1.61 -0.99 4.02
N TYR A 29 0.65 -0.60 4.82
CA TYR A 29 -0.09 -1.50 5.69
C TYR A 29 -1.42 -1.85 5.04
N ILE A 30 -1.84 -3.10 5.20
CA ILE A 30 -3.14 -3.58 4.76
C ILE A 30 -3.69 -4.47 5.85
N GLY A 31 -4.86 -4.12 6.38
CA GLY A 31 -5.63 -4.95 7.28
C GLY A 31 -6.75 -5.65 6.52
N ASP A 32 -6.80 -6.98 6.61
CA ASP A 32 -7.86 -7.82 6.08
C ASP A 32 -8.94 -8.00 7.15
N PHE A 33 -10.17 -7.59 6.85
CA PHE A 33 -11.30 -7.67 7.77
C PHE A 33 -12.38 -8.61 7.23
N TYR A 34 -12.99 -9.34 8.15
CA TYR A 34 -14.08 -10.27 7.88
C TYR A 34 -15.35 -9.73 8.53
N VAL A 35 -15.94 -8.74 7.87
CA VAL A 35 -17.16 -8.07 8.33
C VAL A 35 -18.33 -9.05 8.31
N LEU A 36 -19.10 -9.06 9.39
CA LEU A 36 -20.26 -9.95 9.53
C LEU A 36 -21.37 -9.55 8.56
N PRO A 37 -22.11 -10.50 7.99
CA PRO A 37 -23.19 -10.21 7.05
C PRO A 37 -24.20 -9.21 7.60
N GLY A 38 -24.50 -8.15 6.83
CA GLY A 38 -25.42 -7.08 7.21
C GLY A 38 -24.81 -6.02 8.14
N ARG A 39 -23.49 -6.09 8.41
CA ARG A 39 -22.78 -5.10 9.25
C ARG A 39 -21.85 -4.19 8.44
N GLU A 40 -21.91 -4.22 7.11
CA GLU A 40 -20.98 -3.50 6.23
C GLU A 40 -21.06 -1.99 6.43
N GLU A 41 -22.27 -1.44 6.57
CA GLU A 41 -22.46 -0.02 6.83
C GLU A 41 -21.95 0.37 8.23
N GLU A 42 -22.23 -0.47 9.23
CA GLU A 42 -21.74 -0.27 10.60
C GLU A 42 -20.22 -0.27 10.64
N PHE A 43 -19.57 -1.25 9.98
CA PHE A 43 -18.12 -1.30 9.86
C PHE A 43 -17.55 -0.01 9.24
N LEU A 44 -18.11 0.46 8.11
CA LEU A 44 -17.65 1.69 7.49
C LEU A 44 -17.87 2.92 8.39
N ASN A 45 -18.95 2.95 9.17
CA ASN A 45 -19.19 3.99 10.15
C ASN A 45 -18.18 3.97 11.30
N LEU A 46 -17.72 2.77 11.73
CA LEU A 46 -16.65 2.64 12.71
C LEU A 46 -15.32 3.16 12.16
N VAL A 47 -14.94 2.82 10.93
CA VAL A 47 -13.76 3.37 10.25
C VAL A 47 -13.82 4.91 10.23
N LYS A 48 -14.95 5.49 9.82
CA LYS A 48 -15.12 6.94 9.78
C LYS A 48 -15.08 7.59 11.17
N LYS A 49 -15.56 6.90 12.19
CA LYS A 49 -15.61 7.40 13.55
C LYS A 49 -14.25 7.32 14.25
N TYR A 50 -13.52 6.23 14.07
CA TYR A 50 -12.32 5.93 14.84
C TYR A 50 -11.03 6.09 14.04
N ASP A 51 -10.95 5.55 12.83
CA ASP A 51 -9.71 5.54 12.05
C ASP A 51 -9.51 6.82 11.24
N GLU A 52 -10.57 7.32 10.61
CA GLU A 52 -10.48 8.50 9.74
C GLU A 52 -9.89 9.73 10.44
N PRO A 53 -10.29 10.10 11.67
CA PRO A 53 -9.72 11.28 12.34
C PRO A 53 -8.20 11.13 12.57
N VAL A 54 -7.75 9.94 12.96
CA VAL A 54 -6.32 9.65 13.22
C VAL A 54 -5.54 9.71 11.91
N LEU A 55 -6.00 8.98 10.89
CA LEU A 55 -5.32 8.92 9.60
C LEU A 55 -5.31 10.26 8.88
N ASN A 56 -6.39 11.04 8.94
CA ASN A 56 -6.45 12.37 8.35
C ASN A 56 -5.51 13.36 9.04
N GLN A 57 -5.39 13.30 10.37
CA GLN A 57 -4.40 14.10 11.10
C GLN A 57 -2.98 13.74 10.65
N LEU A 58 -2.64 12.46 10.64
CA LEU A 58 -1.32 11.97 10.22
C LEU A 58 -1.01 12.29 8.75
N MET A 59 -2.03 12.31 7.89
CA MET A 59 -1.89 12.72 6.50
C MET A 59 -1.61 14.23 6.39
N ALA A 60 -2.25 15.06 7.20
CA ALA A 60 -1.96 16.49 7.26
C ALA A 60 -0.52 16.77 7.76
N GLU A 61 0.01 15.91 8.61
CA GLU A 61 1.39 15.94 9.12
C GLU A 61 2.41 15.31 8.13
N GLY A 62 1.95 14.68 7.05
CA GLY A 62 2.80 13.99 6.07
C GLY A 62 3.34 12.64 6.54
N ALA A 63 2.85 12.10 7.66
CA ALA A 63 3.20 10.77 8.14
C ALA A 63 2.43 9.68 7.40
N VAL A 64 1.21 9.95 6.93
CA VAL A 64 0.41 9.09 6.05
C VAL A 64 0.36 9.72 4.67
N LEU A 65 0.63 8.94 3.63
CA LEU A 65 0.61 9.39 2.23
C LEU A 65 -0.80 9.34 1.64
N ALA A 66 -1.51 8.27 1.91
CA ALA A 66 -2.87 8.02 1.47
C ALA A 66 -3.45 6.88 2.30
N TRP A 67 -4.77 6.76 2.35
CA TRP A 67 -5.45 5.65 2.98
C TRP A 67 -6.82 5.38 2.35
N GLY A 68 -7.37 4.20 2.55
CA GLY A 68 -8.67 3.87 2.03
C GLY A 68 -9.23 2.54 2.52
N VAL A 69 -10.44 2.27 2.05
CA VAL A 69 -11.19 1.04 2.30
C VAL A 69 -11.57 0.42 0.97
N ASP A 70 -11.16 -0.82 0.79
CA ASP A 70 -11.47 -1.61 -0.41
C ASP A 70 -12.40 -2.78 -0.05
N VAL A 71 -13.23 -3.18 -1.01
CA VAL A 71 -14.06 -4.37 -0.92
C VAL A 71 -13.83 -5.27 -2.13
N PRO A 72 -13.68 -6.58 -1.97
CA PRO A 72 -13.64 -7.51 -3.10
C PRO A 72 -14.93 -7.43 -3.92
N ILE A 73 -14.80 -7.45 -5.24
CA ILE A 73 -15.98 -7.52 -6.13
C ILE A 73 -16.40 -8.97 -6.43
N LEU A 74 -15.52 -9.92 -6.13
CA LEU A 74 -15.78 -11.35 -6.24
C LEU A 74 -15.63 -11.97 -4.85
N HIS A 75 -16.69 -12.63 -4.40
CA HIS A 75 -16.68 -13.33 -3.14
C HIS A 75 -16.00 -14.69 -3.32
N LEU A 76 -14.83 -14.84 -2.73
CA LEU A 76 -14.09 -16.10 -2.69
C LEU A 76 -14.18 -16.67 -1.28
N GLU A 77 -14.35 -17.99 -1.18
CA GLU A 77 -14.34 -18.67 0.12
C GLU A 77 -13.06 -18.37 0.88
N GLY A 78 -13.18 -17.98 2.13
CA GLY A 78 -12.05 -17.65 2.98
C GLY A 78 -11.39 -16.30 2.72
N ALA A 79 -11.79 -15.54 1.69
CA ALA A 79 -11.26 -14.19 1.44
C ALA A 79 -11.83 -13.16 2.43
N PRO A 80 -11.08 -12.08 2.73
CA PRO A 80 -11.60 -10.95 3.50
C PRO A 80 -12.77 -10.29 2.78
N THR A 81 -13.66 -9.67 3.52
CA THR A 81 -14.81 -8.92 2.98
C THR A 81 -14.48 -7.45 2.77
N HIS A 82 -13.58 -6.91 3.58
CA HIS A 82 -13.12 -5.53 3.54
C HIS A 82 -11.61 -5.49 3.78
N MET A 83 -10.98 -4.46 3.26
CA MET A 83 -9.58 -4.15 3.55
C MET A 83 -9.45 -2.67 3.87
N ILE A 84 -8.70 -2.38 4.92
CA ILE A 84 -8.25 -1.01 5.23
C ILE A 84 -6.77 -0.95 4.87
N TRP A 85 -6.39 0.03 4.07
CA TRP A 85 -4.99 0.22 3.70
C TRP A 85 -4.55 1.65 3.94
N TRP A 86 -3.29 1.83 4.27
CA TRP A 86 -2.62 3.13 4.31
C TRP A 86 -1.15 2.99 3.96
N GLY A 87 -0.60 4.04 3.35
CA GLY A 87 0.79 4.13 2.96
C GLY A 87 1.53 5.17 3.77
N VAL A 88 2.78 4.90 4.11
CA VAL A 88 3.68 5.80 4.85
C VAL A 88 5.02 5.92 4.13
N PRO A 89 5.75 7.06 4.26
CA PRO A 89 7.01 7.25 3.56
C PRO A 89 8.12 6.30 4.02
N ASP A 90 8.12 5.87 5.28
CA ASP A 90 9.14 4.99 5.86
C ASP A 90 8.67 4.35 7.17
N MET A 91 9.50 3.47 7.76
CA MET A 91 9.19 2.80 9.03
C MET A 91 9.11 3.76 10.22
N GLY A 92 9.80 4.89 10.18
CA GLY A 92 9.67 5.90 11.25
C GLY A 92 8.30 6.58 11.24
N ALA A 93 7.71 6.76 10.05
CA ALA A 93 6.34 7.22 9.92
C ALA A 93 5.34 6.11 10.31
N PHE A 94 5.66 4.84 10.04
CA PHE A 94 4.88 3.70 10.52
C PHE A 94 4.78 3.70 12.06
N ASP A 95 5.91 3.87 12.76
CA ASP A 95 5.92 3.97 14.22
C ASP A 95 5.04 5.12 14.74
N LYS A 96 5.01 6.26 14.02
CA LYS A 96 4.12 7.39 14.37
C LYS A 96 2.65 7.02 14.24
N VAL A 97 2.28 6.24 13.20
CA VAL A 97 0.90 5.78 13.02
C VAL A 97 0.51 4.87 14.18
N LEU A 98 1.35 3.91 14.55
CA LEU A 98 1.07 3.02 15.69
C LEU A 98 0.90 3.81 17.00
N ALA A 99 1.80 4.74 17.29
CA ALA A 99 1.73 5.57 18.48
C ALA A 99 0.46 6.46 18.52
N ALA A 100 0.02 6.96 17.35
CA ALA A 100 -1.19 7.78 17.26
C ALA A 100 -2.45 6.94 17.50
N PHE A 101 -2.54 5.72 16.98
CA PHE A 101 -3.63 4.80 17.27
C PHE A 101 -3.66 4.40 18.74
N GLU A 102 -2.51 4.05 19.35
CA GLU A 102 -2.42 3.74 20.77
C GLU A 102 -2.92 4.91 21.66
N ALA A 103 -2.53 6.14 21.31
CA ALA A 103 -3.00 7.33 22.02
C ALA A 103 -4.52 7.57 21.84
N ALA A 104 -5.05 7.31 20.63
CA ALA A 104 -6.46 7.41 20.34
C ALA A 104 -7.28 6.35 21.08
N GLU A 105 -6.83 5.10 21.10
CA GLU A 105 -7.48 4.01 21.85
C GLU A 105 -7.58 4.33 23.34
N LYS A 106 -6.50 4.84 23.93
CA LYS A 106 -6.52 5.27 25.33
C LYS A 106 -7.55 6.38 25.55
N LYS A 107 -7.61 7.36 24.67
CA LYS A 107 -8.60 8.44 24.74
C LYS A 107 -10.03 7.88 24.67
N TRP A 108 -10.31 6.97 23.74
CA TRP A 108 -11.63 6.36 23.61
C TRP A 108 -11.99 5.51 24.83
N ALA A 109 -11.04 4.79 25.41
CA ALA A 109 -11.25 4.05 26.64
C ALA A 109 -11.59 4.97 27.83
N ASP A 110 -10.88 6.10 27.98
CA ASP A 110 -11.14 7.09 29.03
C ASP A 110 -12.51 7.77 28.84
N GLU A 111 -12.90 8.08 27.61
CA GLU A 111 -14.22 8.63 27.28
C GLU A 111 -15.35 7.62 27.59
N TYR A 112 -15.16 6.37 27.18
CA TYR A 112 -16.09 5.29 27.49
C TYR A 112 -16.29 5.11 29.00
N ALA A 113 -15.21 5.09 29.79
CA ALA A 113 -15.30 4.95 31.24
C ALA A 113 -16.16 6.05 31.87
N LYS A 114 -16.00 7.31 31.42
CA LYS A 114 -16.84 8.45 31.87
C LYS A 114 -18.31 8.25 31.53
N LEU A 115 -18.60 7.84 30.28
CA LEU A 115 -19.97 7.59 29.81
C LEU A 115 -20.63 6.41 30.56
N ALA A 116 -19.87 5.35 30.83
CA ALA A 116 -20.33 4.20 31.58
C ALA A 116 -20.68 4.57 33.03
N ASP A 117 -19.88 5.44 33.67
CA ASP A 117 -20.17 5.95 35.02
C ASP A 117 -21.39 6.86 35.06
N GLU A 118 -21.59 7.69 34.02
CA GLU A 118 -22.80 8.49 33.90
C GLU A 118 -24.06 7.64 33.69
N ALA A 119 -24.00 6.64 32.80
CA ALA A 119 -25.10 5.72 32.56
C ALA A 119 -25.46 4.96 33.82
N ARG A 120 -24.46 4.49 34.59
CA ARG A 120 -24.66 3.82 35.89
C ARG A 120 -25.38 4.72 36.89
N ARG A 121 -24.97 6.02 36.98
CA ARG A 121 -25.65 7.01 37.85
C ARG A 121 -27.09 7.27 37.43
N LYS A 122 -27.36 7.25 36.13
CA LYS A 122 -28.70 7.44 35.55
C LYS A 122 -29.53 6.15 35.49
N ARG A 123 -28.99 5.01 35.91
CA ARG A 123 -29.60 3.66 35.82
C ARG A 123 -29.95 3.31 34.35
N GLN A 124 -29.12 3.74 33.40
CA GLN A 124 -29.24 3.44 31.99
C GLN A 124 -28.24 2.34 31.61
N ALA A 125 -28.54 1.58 30.54
CA ALA A 125 -27.58 0.66 29.99
C ALA A 125 -26.34 1.44 29.46
N PRO A 126 -25.09 1.00 29.74
CA PRO A 126 -23.91 1.64 29.20
C PRO A 126 -23.87 1.47 27.68
N GLN A 127 -23.30 2.45 27.00
CA GLN A 127 -22.96 2.30 25.59
C GLN A 127 -21.84 1.25 25.45
N LYS A 128 -21.71 0.68 24.25
CA LYS A 128 -20.60 -0.21 23.95
C LYS A 128 -19.30 0.58 23.79
N SER A 129 -18.19 0.02 24.27
CA SER A 129 -16.85 0.55 24.00
C SER A 129 -16.50 0.50 22.51
N ALA A 130 -15.45 1.20 22.09
CA ALA A 130 -14.99 1.14 20.72
C ALA A 130 -14.67 -0.32 20.30
N MET A 131 -13.94 -1.05 21.14
CA MET A 131 -13.57 -2.45 20.87
C MET A 131 -14.82 -3.35 20.75
N GLU A 132 -15.80 -3.23 21.66
CA GLU A 132 -17.04 -4.01 21.57
C GLU A 132 -17.82 -3.72 20.27
N GLN A 133 -17.83 -2.44 19.81
CA GLN A 133 -18.45 -2.09 18.54
C GLN A 133 -17.75 -2.75 17.35
N TRP A 134 -16.41 -2.80 17.35
CA TRP A 134 -15.63 -3.49 16.30
C TRP A 134 -15.90 -5.00 16.32
N LEU A 135 -15.86 -5.64 17.51
CA LEU A 135 -16.11 -7.09 17.66
C LEU A 135 -17.53 -7.49 17.24
N ASP A 136 -18.52 -6.59 17.38
CA ASP A 136 -19.88 -6.84 16.91
C ASP A 136 -20.00 -6.75 15.38
N ALA A 137 -19.11 -6.01 14.72
CA ALA A 137 -19.18 -5.77 13.30
C ALA A 137 -18.34 -6.77 12.49
N MET A 138 -17.34 -7.41 13.08
CA MET A 138 -16.41 -8.27 12.36
C MET A 138 -16.01 -9.53 13.15
N ASP A 139 -15.54 -10.54 12.42
CA ASP A 139 -14.88 -11.72 13.00
C ASP A 139 -13.39 -11.42 13.21
N ALA A 140 -13.04 -10.98 14.43
CA ALA A 140 -11.67 -10.62 14.77
C ALA A 140 -10.69 -11.82 14.75
N SER A 141 -11.18 -13.06 14.88
CA SER A 141 -10.32 -14.25 14.85
C SER A 141 -9.69 -14.48 13.46
N ARG A 142 -10.26 -13.88 12.43
CA ARG A 142 -9.81 -14.00 11.05
C ARG A 142 -9.03 -12.77 10.56
N HIS A 143 -9.00 -11.69 11.34
CA HIS A 143 -8.26 -10.48 11.01
C HIS A 143 -6.78 -10.77 10.75
N ARG A 144 -6.22 -10.16 9.72
CA ARG A 144 -4.81 -10.30 9.35
C ARG A 144 -4.25 -8.98 8.89
N ASP A 145 -2.98 -8.76 9.19
CA ASP A 145 -2.22 -7.59 8.81
C ASP A 145 -1.10 -7.96 7.84
N TRP A 146 -0.90 -7.09 6.85
CA TRP A 146 0.17 -7.18 5.89
C TRP A 146 1.00 -5.91 5.94
N LEU A 147 2.30 -6.07 6.01
CA LEU A 147 3.25 -4.97 5.90
C LEU A 147 4.07 -5.16 4.64
N LEU A 148 3.96 -4.23 3.70
CA LEU A 148 4.55 -4.31 2.38
C LEU A 148 5.52 -3.16 2.17
N ARG A 149 6.64 -3.43 1.51
CA ARG A 149 7.58 -2.41 1.04
C ARG A 149 7.49 -2.28 -0.47
N THR A 150 7.16 -1.09 -0.92
CA THR A 150 7.13 -0.76 -2.35
C THR A 150 8.54 -0.78 -2.92
N GLN A 151 8.72 -1.51 -4.01
CA GLN A 151 9.97 -1.55 -4.78
C GLN A 151 9.90 -0.70 -6.02
N VAL A 152 8.74 -0.67 -6.67
CA VAL A 152 8.45 0.10 -7.88
C VAL A 152 7.04 0.64 -7.77
N SER A 153 6.87 1.89 -8.13
CA SER A 153 5.54 2.46 -8.32
C SER A 153 5.57 3.56 -9.38
N ASN A 154 4.44 3.75 -10.03
CA ASN A 154 4.18 4.92 -10.86
C ASN A 154 2.70 5.22 -10.81
N TYR A 155 2.35 6.45 -10.50
CA TYR A 155 0.98 6.93 -10.41
C TYR A 155 0.81 8.19 -11.24
N THR A 156 -0.40 8.41 -11.74
CA THR A 156 -0.73 9.67 -12.40
C THR A 156 -0.46 10.86 -11.47
N THR A 157 0.02 11.96 -12.04
CA THR A 157 0.22 13.22 -11.28
C THR A 157 -1.08 13.98 -11.07
N THR A 158 -2.14 13.62 -11.80
CA THR A 158 -3.47 14.21 -11.62
C THR A 158 -4.18 13.52 -10.48
N THR A 159 -4.52 14.25 -9.43
CA THR A 159 -5.31 13.73 -8.31
C THR A 159 -6.66 13.26 -8.84
N PRO A 160 -7.01 11.97 -8.70
CA PRO A 160 -8.34 11.50 -9.05
C PRO A 160 -9.40 12.23 -8.22
N SER A 161 -10.60 12.41 -8.80
CA SER A 161 -11.73 12.97 -8.06
C SER A 161 -12.04 12.13 -6.82
N ALA A 162 -12.44 12.77 -5.72
CA ALA A 162 -12.90 12.08 -4.51
C ALA A 162 -14.09 11.14 -4.77
N ASP A 163 -14.87 11.42 -5.82
CA ASP A 163 -15.99 10.58 -6.24
C ASP A 163 -15.55 9.37 -7.09
N THR A 164 -14.30 9.36 -7.56
CA THR A 164 -13.76 8.21 -8.28
C THR A 164 -13.66 7.04 -7.31
N LYS A 165 -14.26 5.92 -7.68
CA LYS A 165 -14.17 4.65 -6.94
C LYS A 165 -13.38 3.66 -7.79
N PRO A 166 -12.05 3.74 -7.77
CA PRO A 166 -11.20 2.92 -8.62
C PRO A 166 -11.30 1.44 -8.24
N TYR A 167 -10.80 0.62 -9.14
CA TYR A 167 -10.61 -0.80 -8.90
C TYR A 167 -9.13 -1.09 -8.71
N SER A 168 -8.82 -1.92 -7.74
CA SER A 168 -7.48 -2.48 -7.54
C SER A 168 -7.46 -3.90 -8.07
N TRP A 169 -6.66 -4.13 -9.12
CA TRP A 169 -6.37 -5.46 -9.63
C TRP A 169 -5.06 -5.93 -9.05
N VAL A 170 -5.11 -6.90 -8.14
CA VAL A 170 -3.97 -7.32 -7.35
C VAL A 170 -3.55 -8.73 -7.74
N THR A 171 -2.30 -8.91 -8.13
CA THR A 171 -1.71 -10.23 -8.33
C THR A 171 -0.64 -10.47 -7.27
N MET A 172 -0.85 -11.47 -6.46
CA MET A 172 0.06 -11.95 -5.43
C MET A 172 0.89 -13.11 -6.00
N PHE A 173 2.21 -12.97 -5.90
CA PHE A 173 3.18 -13.95 -6.38
C PHE A 173 3.91 -14.60 -5.22
N HIS A 174 4.12 -15.90 -5.31
CA HIS A 174 5.09 -16.59 -4.50
C HIS A 174 6.40 -16.68 -5.30
N VAL A 175 7.28 -15.70 -5.08
CA VAL A 175 8.60 -15.70 -5.71
C VAL A 175 9.49 -16.70 -5.01
N LYS A 176 10.15 -17.58 -5.78
CA LYS A 176 11.01 -18.64 -5.26
C LYS A 176 12.17 -18.08 -4.44
N PRO A 177 12.64 -18.78 -3.41
CA PRO A 177 13.75 -18.34 -2.58
C PRO A 177 14.98 -17.96 -3.41
N GLY A 178 15.56 -16.78 -3.13
CA GLY A 178 16.71 -16.23 -3.85
C GLY A 178 16.41 -15.61 -5.21
N LYS A 179 15.16 -15.65 -5.71
CA LYS A 179 14.77 -15.14 -7.03
C LYS A 179 14.17 -13.71 -7.02
N GLY A 180 14.09 -13.05 -5.87
CA GLY A 180 13.47 -11.71 -5.78
C GLY A 180 14.13 -10.66 -6.69
N SER A 181 15.47 -10.63 -6.74
CA SER A 181 16.19 -9.70 -7.62
C SER A 181 15.96 -9.99 -9.10
N GLU A 182 15.89 -11.28 -9.48
CA GLU A 182 15.61 -11.70 -10.85
C GLU A 182 14.17 -11.35 -11.26
N PHE A 183 13.19 -11.62 -10.38
CA PHE A 183 11.80 -11.22 -10.58
C PHE A 183 11.69 -9.72 -10.83
N ARG A 184 12.36 -8.91 -9.98
CA ARG A 184 12.38 -7.46 -10.12
C ARG A 184 12.99 -7.01 -11.45
N GLN A 185 14.13 -7.57 -11.87
CA GLN A 185 14.76 -7.26 -13.14
C GLN A 185 13.87 -7.62 -14.34
N LEU A 186 13.18 -8.76 -14.29
CA LEU A 186 12.23 -9.15 -15.32
C LEU A 186 11.04 -8.19 -15.39
N PHE A 187 10.50 -7.79 -14.24
CA PHE A 187 9.45 -6.78 -14.19
C PHE A 187 9.91 -5.45 -14.78
N ASP A 188 11.06 -4.94 -14.34
CA ASP A 188 11.61 -3.66 -14.81
C ASP A 188 11.85 -3.66 -16.32
N ARG A 189 12.34 -4.78 -16.85
CA ARG A 189 12.68 -4.88 -18.28
C ARG A 189 11.47 -5.11 -19.18
N TYR A 190 10.51 -5.93 -18.75
CA TYR A 190 9.47 -6.45 -19.63
C TYR A 190 8.06 -5.97 -19.33
N ALA A 191 7.75 -5.56 -18.12
CA ALA A 191 6.42 -5.11 -17.73
C ALA A 191 6.36 -3.59 -17.48
N LYS A 192 7.32 -3.07 -16.74
CA LYS A 192 7.36 -1.65 -16.31
C LYS A 192 7.18 -0.66 -17.48
N PRO A 193 7.88 -0.77 -18.64
CA PRO A 193 7.73 0.20 -19.72
C PRO A 193 6.31 0.27 -20.27
N THR A 194 5.59 -0.85 -20.27
CA THR A 194 4.18 -0.89 -20.70
C THR A 194 3.28 -0.22 -19.67
N TYR A 195 3.46 -0.52 -18.38
CA TYR A 195 2.69 0.13 -17.32
C TYR A 195 2.96 1.63 -17.25
N ASP A 196 4.22 2.08 -17.39
CA ASP A 196 4.56 3.50 -17.41
C ASP A 196 3.83 4.24 -18.55
N ARG A 197 3.78 3.65 -19.73
CA ARG A 197 3.02 4.21 -20.86
C ARG A 197 1.52 4.26 -20.54
N LEU A 198 0.94 3.20 -19.99
CA LEU A 198 -0.48 3.16 -19.65
C LEU A 198 -0.87 4.19 -18.58
N VAL A 199 0.04 4.51 -17.65
CA VAL A 199 -0.14 5.63 -16.70
C VAL A 199 -0.07 6.97 -17.44
N ALA A 200 0.93 7.17 -18.29
CA ALA A 200 1.10 8.40 -19.07
C ALA A 200 -0.09 8.68 -20.00
N ASP A 201 -0.65 7.62 -20.60
CA ASP A 201 -1.83 7.67 -21.46
C ASP A 201 -3.15 7.80 -20.68
N GLY A 202 -3.11 7.80 -19.32
CA GLY A 202 -4.29 7.88 -18.47
C GLY A 202 -5.19 6.63 -18.53
N VAL A 203 -4.69 5.51 -19.03
CA VAL A 203 -5.42 4.23 -19.08
C VAL A 203 -5.57 3.63 -17.69
N ILE A 204 -4.51 3.73 -16.87
CA ILE A 204 -4.53 3.31 -15.47
C ILE A 204 -4.14 4.50 -14.59
N ILE A 205 -4.64 4.53 -13.36
CA ILE A 205 -4.30 5.55 -12.36
C ILE A 205 -2.88 5.33 -11.86
N GLY A 206 -2.46 4.07 -11.72
CA GLY A 206 -1.13 3.74 -11.29
C GLY A 206 -0.91 2.25 -11.14
N TYR A 207 0.34 1.91 -10.82
CA TYR A 207 0.73 0.56 -10.46
C TYR A 207 1.81 0.58 -9.38
N GLU A 208 1.91 -0.53 -8.68
CA GLU A 208 2.89 -0.75 -7.63
C GLU A 208 3.38 -2.20 -7.66
N VAL A 209 4.67 -2.40 -7.39
CA VAL A 209 5.26 -3.70 -7.07
C VAL A 209 5.80 -3.62 -5.66
N SER A 210 5.30 -4.47 -4.79
CA SER A 210 5.69 -4.50 -3.38
C SER A 210 6.15 -5.89 -2.96
N VAL A 211 6.97 -5.92 -1.94
CA VAL A 211 7.40 -7.15 -1.25
C VAL A 211 6.87 -7.14 0.17
N GLU A 212 6.60 -8.31 0.71
CA GLU A 212 6.28 -8.47 2.11
C GLU A 212 7.49 -8.07 2.96
N GLU A 213 7.33 -7.03 3.80
CA GLU A 213 8.38 -6.50 4.67
C GLU A 213 8.57 -7.37 5.90
N ALA A 214 7.47 -7.83 6.47
CA ALA A 214 7.45 -8.77 7.57
C ALA A 214 6.66 -10.00 7.15
N LYS A 215 7.31 -11.16 7.17
CA LYS A 215 6.69 -12.42 6.76
C LYS A 215 5.66 -12.84 7.81
N SER A 216 4.40 -12.59 7.52
CA SER A 216 3.27 -12.91 8.40
C SER A 216 2.66 -14.28 8.09
N THR A 217 2.70 -14.68 6.81
CA THR A 217 2.21 -15.99 6.34
C THR A 217 3.05 -16.47 5.15
N ASP A 218 2.75 -17.69 4.66
CA ASP A 218 3.31 -18.21 3.39
C ASP A 218 2.42 -17.90 2.17
N ALA A 219 1.47 -16.95 2.30
CA ALA A 219 0.48 -16.70 1.26
C ALA A 219 1.08 -16.10 -0.02
N PHE A 220 2.06 -15.22 0.13
CA PHE A 220 2.78 -14.60 -1.00
C PHE A 220 4.10 -13.99 -0.51
N THR A 221 4.92 -13.52 -1.45
CA THR A 221 6.16 -12.80 -1.15
C THR A 221 6.22 -11.44 -1.86
N HIS A 222 5.56 -11.34 -3.00
CA HIS A 222 5.50 -10.12 -3.83
C HIS A 222 4.07 -9.91 -4.30
N CYS A 223 3.69 -8.67 -4.52
CA CYS A 223 2.43 -8.32 -5.16
C CYS A 223 2.62 -7.23 -6.21
N VAL A 224 1.76 -7.27 -7.21
CA VAL A 224 1.61 -6.24 -8.24
C VAL A 224 0.20 -5.70 -8.16
N TRP A 225 0.09 -4.40 -7.90
CA TRP A 225 -1.16 -3.67 -7.82
C TRP A 225 -1.33 -2.86 -9.09
N LEU A 226 -2.51 -2.93 -9.69
CA LEU A 226 -2.94 -2.01 -10.74
C LEU A 226 -4.14 -1.25 -10.24
N VAL A 227 -4.06 0.08 -10.23
CA VAL A 227 -5.18 0.95 -9.88
C VAL A 227 -5.86 1.41 -11.16
N LEU A 228 -7.08 0.96 -11.38
CA LEU A 228 -7.85 1.14 -12.61
C LEU A 228 -8.98 2.13 -12.39
N PRO A 229 -9.22 3.10 -13.28
CA PRO A 229 -10.36 4.01 -13.16
C PRO A 229 -11.71 3.27 -13.29
N ASP A 230 -11.74 2.22 -14.10
CA ASP A 230 -12.88 1.33 -14.32
C ASP A 230 -12.40 -0.07 -14.75
N LEU A 231 -13.32 -1.04 -14.81
CA LEU A 231 -12.96 -2.40 -15.23
C LEU A 231 -12.62 -2.50 -16.73
N GLY A 232 -13.10 -1.58 -17.56
CA GLY A 232 -12.74 -1.54 -18.99
C GLY A 232 -11.26 -1.23 -19.22
N ALA A 233 -10.62 -0.50 -18.29
CA ALA A 233 -9.19 -0.26 -18.33
C ALA A 233 -8.38 -1.58 -18.29
N ARG A 234 -8.90 -2.64 -17.65
CA ARG A 234 -8.24 -3.95 -17.59
C ARG A 234 -8.09 -4.57 -18.98
N GLU A 235 -9.09 -4.41 -19.85
CA GLU A 235 -9.01 -4.91 -21.24
C GLU A 235 -7.96 -4.13 -22.04
N LYS A 236 -7.83 -2.83 -21.82
CA LYS A 236 -6.77 -2.02 -22.46
C LYS A 236 -5.37 -2.45 -21.99
N VAL A 237 -5.20 -2.74 -20.69
CA VAL A 237 -3.96 -3.32 -20.15
C VAL A 237 -3.65 -4.63 -20.83
N ARG A 238 -4.63 -5.55 -20.88
CA ARG A 238 -4.48 -6.86 -21.54
C ARG A 238 -4.07 -6.72 -22.99
N SER A 239 -4.77 -5.87 -23.74
CA SER A 239 -4.48 -5.61 -25.17
C SER A 239 -3.07 -5.05 -25.39
N ALA A 240 -2.60 -4.15 -24.51
CA ALA A 240 -1.25 -3.62 -24.57
C ALA A 240 -0.18 -4.70 -24.40
N PHE A 241 -0.38 -5.63 -23.47
CA PHE A 241 0.55 -6.77 -23.28
C PHE A 241 0.47 -7.79 -24.42
N ILE A 242 -0.71 -8.06 -24.98
CA ILE A 242 -0.87 -8.91 -26.16
C ILE A 242 -0.08 -8.30 -27.32
N ALA A 243 -0.31 -7.02 -27.66
CA ALA A 243 0.40 -6.33 -28.74
C ALA A 243 1.93 -6.31 -28.54
N LEU A 244 2.36 -6.09 -27.26
CA LEU A 244 3.79 -6.18 -26.94
C LEU A 244 4.36 -7.57 -27.21
N ASN A 245 3.62 -8.62 -26.82
CA ASN A 245 4.07 -10.01 -27.05
C ASN A 245 4.08 -10.35 -28.55
N GLU A 246 3.05 -9.93 -29.29
CA GLU A 246 2.98 -10.14 -30.75
C GLU A 246 4.09 -9.43 -31.52
N SER A 247 4.60 -8.30 -31.01
CA SER A 247 5.72 -7.58 -31.59
C SER A 247 7.08 -8.28 -31.44
N ARG A 248 7.17 -9.35 -30.63
CA ARG A 248 8.39 -10.11 -30.39
C ARG A 248 8.45 -11.39 -31.23
N ALA A 249 9.63 -11.81 -31.58
CA ALA A 249 9.83 -13.14 -32.18
C ALA A 249 9.33 -14.25 -31.25
N PRO A 250 8.77 -15.34 -31.78
CA PRO A 250 8.24 -16.44 -30.98
C PRO A 250 9.22 -16.97 -29.92
N GLU A 251 10.47 -17.13 -30.31
CA GLU A 251 11.53 -17.64 -29.45
C GLU A 251 11.82 -16.69 -28.27
N ALA A 252 11.73 -15.37 -28.53
CA ALA A 252 11.91 -14.36 -27.47
C ALA A 252 10.75 -14.37 -26.48
N ARG A 253 9.52 -14.60 -26.94
CA ARG A 253 8.32 -14.73 -26.07
C ARG A 253 8.46 -15.92 -25.13
N GLU A 254 8.79 -17.09 -25.71
CA GLU A 254 8.98 -18.33 -24.96
C GLU A 254 10.11 -18.20 -23.93
N ALA A 255 11.22 -17.58 -24.31
CA ALA A 255 12.34 -17.35 -23.40
C ALA A 255 11.93 -16.43 -22.21
N ILE A 256 11.18 -15.35 -22.45
CA ILE A 256 10.71 -14.44 -21.41
C ILE A 256 9.73 -15.15 -20.46
N GLU A 257 8.78 -15.91 -21.01
CA GLU A 257 7.84 -16.70 -20.22
C GLU A 257 8.57 -17.71 -19.34
N HIS A 258 9.52 -18.43 -19.90
CA HIS A 258 10.34 -19.42 -19.19
C HIS A 258 11.14 -18.77 -18.04
N LEU A 259 11.76 -17.61 -18.29
CA LEU A 259 12.46 -16.85 -17.27
C LEU A 259 11.51 -16.44 -16.14
N PHE A 260 10.33 -15.91 -16.47
CA PHE A 260 9.35 -15.47 -15.47
C PHE A 260 8.82 -16.64 -14.64
N LEU A 261 8.39 -17.72 -15.28
CA LEU A 261 7.94 -18.97 -14.60
C LEU A 261 9.07 -19.60 -13.77
N GLY A 262 10.32 -19.41 -14.18
CA GLY A 262 11.51 -19.81 -13.41
C GLY A 262 11.65 -19.10 -12.07
N THR A 263 11.09 -17.87 -11.93
CA THR A 263 11.20 -17.06 -10.72
C THR A 263 10.05 -17.22 -9.74
N ILE A 264 8.88 -17.67 -10.17
CA ILE A 264 7.68 -17.77 -9.35
C ILE A 264 7.21 -19.21 -9.18
N ASP A 265 6.33 -19.44 -8.21
CA ASP A 265 5.44 -20.60 -8.15
C ASP A 265 4.08 -20.25 -8.76
N PRO A 266 3.76 -20.70 -9.98
CA PRO A 266 2.49 -20.37 -10.62
C PRO A 266 1.27 -20.94 -9.87
N ALA A 267 1.42 -22.08 -9.19
CA ALA A 267 0.33 -22.72 -8.45
C ALA A 267 -0.05 -21.93 -7.19
N ALA A 268 0.90 -21.18 -6.63
CA ALA A 268 0.68 -20.30 -5.48
C ALA A 268 0.29 -18.87 -5.88
N THR A 269 0.31 -18.53 -7.19
CA THR A 269 -0.10 -17.20 -7.66
C THR A 269 -1.61 -17.02 -7.52
N ARG A 270 -2.04 -15.87 -6.98
CA ARG A 270 -3.43 -15.49 -6.78
C ARG A 270 -3.69 -14.12 -7.39
N THR A 271 -4.87 -13.96 -7.96
CA THR A 271 -5.33 -12.64 -8.44
C THR A 271 -6.71 -12.37 -7.87
N PHE A 272 -6.92 -11.17 -7.38
CA PHE A 272 -8.21 -10.71 -6.91
C PHE A 272 -8.45 -9.27 -7.34
N VAL A 273 -9.71 -8.88 -7.33
CA VAL A 273 -10.16 -7.56 -7.76
C VAL A 273 -11.00 -6.95 -6.66
N GLN A 274 -10.64 -5.74 -6.32
CA GLN A 274 -11.29 -4.97 -5.28
C GLN A 274 -11.83 -3.67 -5.86
N ARG A 275 -12.82 -3.09 -5.18
CA ARG A 275 -13.31 -1.75 -5.44
C ARG A 275 -13.04 -0.88 -4.23
N THR A 276 -12.39 0.25 -4.43
CA THR A 276 -12.27 1.26 -3.40
C THR A 276 -13.63 1.89 -3.15
N ILE A 277 -14.14 1.76 -1.94
CA ILE A 277 -15.43 2.34 -1.53
C ILE A 277 -15.25 3.67 -0.79
N TYR A 278 -14.08 3.85 -0.18
CA TYR A 278 -13.71 5.07 0.54
C TYR A 278 -12.20 5.26 0.45
N TRP A 279 -11.75 6.49 0.20
CA TRP A 279 -10.33 6.81 0.20
C TRP A 279 -10.08 8.29 0.47
N LYS A 280 -8.87 8.58 0.91
CA LYS A 280 -8.33 9.94 1.06
C LYS A 280 -6.96 10.01 0.42
N LEU A 281 -6.77 11.02 -0.39
CA LEU A 281 -5.52 11.38 -1.01
C LEU A 281 -5.10 12.76 -0.52
N PRO A 282 -3.79 13.07 -0.44
CA PRO A 282 -3.35 14.41 -0.07
C PRO A 282 -3.85 15.45 -1.09
N PRO A 283 -4.12 16.70 -0.67
CA PRO A 283 -4.62 17.75 -1.55
C PRO A 283 -3.73 18.01 -2.78
N LYS A 284 -2.45 17.69 -2.66
CA LYS A 284 -1.47 17.71 -3.76
C LYS A 284 -0.89 16.30 -3.85
N TRP A 285 -1.59 15.41 -4.51
CA TRP A 285 -1.05 14.12 -4.87
C TRP A 285 0.14 14.34 -5.80
N GLN A 286 1.34 14.15 -5.29
CA GLN A 286 2.54 14.13 -6.10
C GLN A 286 2.75 12.68 -6.50
N GLY A 287 2.23 12.30 -7.67
CA GLY A 287 2.58 11.02 -8.26
C GLY A 287 4.09 10.85 -8.23
N SER A 288 4.59 9.66 -8.07
CA SER A 288 6.01 9.30 -8.05
C SER A 288 6.69 9.49 -9.42
N GLY A 289 6.38 10.58 -10.10
CA GLY A 289 7.07 11.01 -11.31
C GLY A 289 8.51 11.48 -10.99
N PRO A 290 9.43 11.45 -11.97
CA PRO A 290 10.84 11.79 -11.78
C PRO A 290 11.11 13.22 -11.26
N GLU A 291 10.12 14.09 -11.20
CA GLU A 291 10.22 15.46 -10.67
C GLU A 291 9.70 15.63 -9.24
N GLY A 292 9.08 14.59 -8.66
CA GLY A 292 8.50 14.61 -7.31
C GLY A 292 9.52 14.36 -6.20
N THR A 293 10.72 14.97 -6.27
CA THR A 293 11.57 15.06 -5.08
C THR A 293 10.90 15.98 -4.08
N ALA A 294 10.13 15.41 -3.15
CA ALA A 294 9.67 16.12 -1.96
C ALA A 294 10.85 16.84 -1.34
N ARG A 295 10.89 18.18 -1.40
CA ARG A 295 11.76 18.99 -0.57
C ARG A 295 11.43 18.58 0.87
N ARG A 296 12.31 17.80 1.48
CA ARG A 296 12.28 17.56 2.93
C ARG A 296 12.28 18.91 3.61
N PRO A 297 11.28 19.22 4.45
CA PRO A 297 11.44 20.30 5.41
C PRO A 297 12.69 19.94 6.24
N GLY A 298 13.64 20.85 6.34
CA GLY A 298 14.98 20.62 6.90
C GLY A 298 14.94 19.89 8.23
N LEU A 299 15.36 18.65 8.24
CA LEU A 299 15.78 17.94 9.42
C LEU A 299 17.15 18.48 9.81
N GLN A 300 17.19 19.30 10.86
CA GLN A 300 18.44 19.62 11.54
C GLN A 300 19.06 18.32 12.09
N PRO A 301 20.39 18.15 12.04
CA PRO A 301 21.04 16.99 12.63
C PRO A 301 20.96 17.08 14.16
N GLY A 302 19.97 16.41 14.74
CA GLY A 302 19.73 16.30 16.18
C GLY A 302 20.16 14.94 16.69
N THR A 303 21.21 14.94 17.50
CA THR A 303 21.60 14.06 18.62
C THR A 303 21.05 12.62 18.60
N ARG A 304 21.98 11.68 18.48
CA ARG A 304 21.79 10.24 18.74
C ARG A 304 21.20 10.04 20.14
N SER A 305 19.92 9.71 20.20
CA SER A 305 19.29 9.15 21.40
C SER A 305 19.42 7.64 21.35
N ALA A 306 19.89 7.07 22.45
CA ALA A 306 20.04 5.63 22.62
C ALA A 306 18.67 4.93 22.55
N VAL A 307 18.54 3.98 21.63
CA VAL A 307 17.36 3.12 21.48
C VAL A 307 17.27 2.20 22.70
N PRO A 308 16.20 2.23 23.51
CA PRO A 308 15.95 1.20 24.50
C PRO A 308 15.55 -0.09 23.78
N LYS A 309 16.28 -1.17 24.02
CA LYS A 309 15.88 -2.53 23.65
C LYS A 309 14.64 -2.92 24.48
N ARG A 310 13.47 -2.63 23.99
CA ARG A 310 12.22 -3.29 24.42
C ARG A 310 11.72 -4.11 23.25
N GLY A 311 11.66 -5.44 23.44
CA GLY A 311 11.00 -6.35 22.51
C GLY A 311 9.56 -5.92 22.36
N LEU A 312 9.04 -5.92 21.13
CA LEU A 312 7.62 -5.79 20.83
C LEU A 312 6.91 -6.97 21.53
N ASP A 313 6.25 -6.68 22.63
CA ASP A 313 5.34 -7.63 23.27
C ASP A 313 3.97 -7.50 22.59
N LEU A 314 3.79 -8.27 21.51
CA LEU A 314 2.53 -8.37 20.76
C LEU A 314 1.41 -9.08 21.55
N LYS A 315 1.57 -9.31 22.85
CA LYS A 315 0.57 -9.96 23.71
C LYS A 315 -0.66 -9.09 24.03
N GLY A 316 -0.71 -7.85 23.57
CA GLY A 316 -1.88 -6.97 23.71
C GLY A 316 -2.98 -7.19 22.68
N PHE A 317 -2.71 -7.90 21.58
CA PHE A 317 -3.68 -8.28 20.55
C PHE A 317 -3.94 -9.79 20.57
N ASN A 318 -4.47 -10.30 21.66
CA ASN A 318 -5.09 -11.62 21.68
C ASN A 318 -6.58 -11.45 21.95
N PRO A 319 -7.43 -12.14 21.13
CA PRO A 319 -8.89 -12.12 21.26
C PRO A 319 -9.37 -12.65 22.58
#